data_aa33dcb9e84f479373303962dfdf5ea9
#
_entry.id   aa33dcb9e84f479373303962dfdf5ea9
#
_cell.length_a   1.000
_cell.length_b   1.000
_cell.length_c   1.000
_cell.angle_alpha   90.00
_cell.angle_beta   90.00
_cell.angle_gamma   90.00
#
_symmetry.space_group_name_H-M   'P 1'
#
loop_
_entity.id
_entity.type
_entity.pdbx_description
1 polymer ?
#
loop_
_entity_poly.entity_id
_entity_poly.type
_entity_poly.pdbx_seq_one_letter_code
_entity_poly.pdbx_strand_id
1 'polypeptide(L)'
;MRPYRRFPISCPVTYQTGPFEGSGTVWNLSRAGWRFSGDLPLRVGEVCSLTVNLSSDQRVYVIAGIVRWVRVEEYGLETLVIDDESRADMEEYLCQRGCESEG
;
A
#
# COMPACT_ATOMS: atom_id res chain seq x y z
N MET A 1 19.56 3.17 10.22
CA MET A 1 19.16 3.56 8.85
C MET A 1 18.07 2.64 8.32
N ARG A 2 17.16 3.21 7.62
CA ARG A 2 16.04 2.44 7.09
C ARG A 2 16.44 1.72 5.81
N PRO A 3 16.09 0.46 5.68
CA PRO A 3 16.36 -0.25 4.44
C PRO A 3 15.47 0.21 3.28
N TYR A 4 14.33 0.84 3.57
CA TYR A 4 13.40 1.28 2.54
C TYR A 4 13.04 2.73 2.75
N ARG A 5 13.01 3.47 1.66
CA ARG A 5 12.56 4.84 1.70
C ARG A 5 11.04 4.88 1.59
N ARG A 6 10.41 5.75 2.37
CA ARG A 6 8.97 5.95 2.31
C ARG A 6 8.67 7.25 1.62
N PHE A 7 7.66 7.22 0.78
CA PHE A 7 7.26 8.37 -0.02
C PHE A 7 5.87 8.82 0.42
N PRO A 8 5.69 10.09 0.80
CA PRO A 8 4.36 10.60 1.11
C PRO A 8 3.54 10.72 -0.17
N ILE A 9 2.33 10.24 -0.11
CA ILE A 9 1.41 10.29 -1.22
C ILE A 9 0.00 10.47 -0.66
N SER A 10 -0.97 10.58 -1.57
CA SER A 10 -2.36 10.62 -1.19
C SER A 10 -3.13 9.98 -2.32
N CYS A 11 -3.34 8.68 -2.23
CA CYS A 11 -3.93 7.90 -3.30
C CYS A 11 -5.13 7.11 -2.79
N PRO A 12 -6.20 7.03 -3.58
CA PRO A 12 -7.35 6.23 -3.17
C PRO A 12 -6.99 4.75 -3.08
N VAL A 13 -7.56 4.07 -2.12
CA VAL A 13 -7.36 2.64 -1.94
C VAL A 13 -8.68 1.99 -1.61
N THR A 14 -8.89 0.78 -2.16
CA THR A 14 -9.91 -0.12 -1.65
C THR A 14 -9.21 -1.35 -1.13
N TYR A 15 -9.77 -1.95 -0.08
CA TYR A 15 -9.13 -3.10 0.51
C TYR A 15 -10.18 -4.09 0.96
N GLN A 16 -9.82 -5.37 0.96
CA GLN A 16 -10.75 -6.43 1.28
C GLN A 16 -10.13 -7.38 2.28
N THR A 17 -10.93 -7.80 3.24
CA THR A 17 -10.55 -8.86 4.18
C THR A 17 -11.75 -9.77 4.33
N GLY A 18 -11.58 -11.04 3.93
CA GLY A 18 -12.69 -11.97 3.91
C GLY A 18 -13.80 -11.43 3.02
N PRO A 19 -15.05 -11.41 3.52
CA PRO A 19 -16.17 -10.88 2.73
C PRO A 19 -16.35 -9.38 2.84
N PHE A 20 -15.48 -8.69 3.57
CA PHE A 20 -15.66 -7.27 3.86
C PHE A 20 -14.77 -6.41 2.98
N GLU A 21 -15.28 -5.25 2.63
CA GLU A 21 -14.55 -4.32 1.78
C GLU A 21 -14.60 -2.93 2.39
N GLY A 22 -13.45 -2.23 2.36
CA GLY A 22 -13.36 -0.86 2.82
C GLY A 22 -12.67 0.00 1.80
N SER A 23 -12.69 1.30 2.02
CA SER A 23 -12.01 2.24 1.15
C SER A 23 -11.41 3.36 1.99
N GLY A 24 -10.39 3.99 1.43
CA GLY A 24 -9.70 5.05 2.14
C GLY A 24 -8.59 5.64 1.31
N THR A 25 -7.51 6.02 1.99
CA THR A 25 -6.41 6.75 1.38
C THR A 25 -5.09 6.15 1.82
N VAL A 26 -4.20 5.92 0.85
CA VAL A 26 -2.81 5.56 1.13
C VAL A 26 -2.02 6.83 1.35
N TRP A 27 -1.33 6.92 2.49
CA TRP A 27 -0.61 8.12 2.89
C TRP A 27 0.89 8.02 2.64
N ASN A 28 1.45 6.82 2.64
CA ASN A 28 2.80 6.64 2.13
C ASN A 28 3.02 5.18 1.80
N LEU A 29 4.08 4.94 1.05
CA LEU A 29 4.40 3.60 0.63
C LEU A 29 5.89 3.43 0.55
N SER A 30 6.33 2.18 0.67
CA SER A 30 7.68 1.76 0.37
C SER A 30 7.58 0.43 -0.36
N ARG A 31 8.71 -0.10 -0.79
CA ARG A 31 8.68 -1.40 -1.45
C ARG A 31 8.18 -2.51 -0.56
N ALA A 32 8.28 -2.33 0.75
CA ALA A 32 7.90 -3.37 1.70
C ALA A 32 6.46 -3.24 2.18
N GLY A 33 5.87 -2.05 2.11
CA GLY A 33 4.54 -1.93 2.67
C GLY A 33 3.89 -0.58 2.47
N TRP A 34 2.74 -0.45 3.09
CA TRP A 34 1.81 0.64 2.87
C TRP A 34 1.29 1.17 4.19
N ARG A 35 1.09 2.47 4.24
CA ARG A 35 0.37 3.09 5.35
C ARG A 35 -0.89 3.73 4.78
N PHE A 36 -2.04 3.35 5.31
CA PHE A 36 -3.30 3.86 4.78
C PHE A 36 -4.33 4.02 5.89
N SER A 37 -5.33 4.81 5.62
CA SER A 37 -6.49 4.94 6.48
C SER A 37 -7.71 4.45 5.72
N GLY A 38 -8.75 4.04 6.44
CA GLY A 38 -9.93 3.56 5.78
C GLY A 38 -11.08 3.39 6.73
N ASP A 39 -12.25 3.09 6.15
CA ASP A 39 -13.49 3.05 6.90
C ASP A 39 -13.83 1.67 7.45
N LEU A 40 -13.14 0.62 6.99
CA LEU A 40 -13.33 -0.72 7.51
C LEU A 40 -12.24 -1.02 8.52
N PRO A 41 -12.59 -1.29 9.79
CA PRO A 41 -11.57 -1.55 10.81
C PRO A 41 -10.82 -2.83 10.53
N LEU A 42 -9.52 -2.80 10.78
CA LEU A 42 -8.64 -3.96 10.63
C LEU A 42 -7.93 -4.22 11.95
N ARG A 43 -7.45 -5.44 12.10
CA ARG A 43 -6.69 -5.86 13.29
C ARG A 43 -5.31 -6.29 12.88
N VAL A 44 -4.37 -6.15 13.81
CA VAL A 44 -3.02 -6.67 13.60
C VAL A 44 -3.09 -8.15 13.30
N GLY A 45 -2.37 -8.57 12.26
CA GLY A 45 -2.33 -9.96 11.85
C GLY A 45 -3.34 -10.33 10.79
N GLU A 46 -4.28 -9.44 10.51
CA GLU A 46 -5.27 -9.71 9.46
C GLU A 46 -4.62 -9.64 8.09
N VAL A 47 -5.06 -10.53 7.19
CA VAL A 47 -4.57 -10.54 5.81
C VAL A 47 -5.63 -9.89 4.94
N CYS A 48 -5.20 -8.95 4.10
CA CYS A 48 -6.12 -8.30 3.20
C CYS A 48 -5.46 -8.00 1.87
N SER A 49 -6.29 -7.74 0.88
CA SER A 49 -5.83 -7.32 -0.43
C SER A 49 -6.07 -5.82 -0.57
N LEU A 50 -5.25 -5.17 -1.40
CA LEU A 50 -5.38 -3.74 -1.67
C LEU A 50 -5.44 -3.50 -3.16
N THR A 51 -6.26 -2.54 -3.56
CA THR A 51 -6.20 -1.97 -4.89
C THR A 51 -5.92 -0.48 -4.71
N VAL A 52 -4.78 -0.03 -5.18
CA VAL A 52 -4.33 1.34 -5.00
C VAL A 52 -4.26 2.03 -6.35
N ASN A 53 -4.92 3.16 -6.47
CA ASN A 53 -4.87 3.97 -7.70
C ASN A 53 -3.78 5.01 -7.51
N LEU A 54 -2.59 4.73 -8.05
CA LEU A 54 -1.45 5.62 -7.92
C LEU A 54 -1.61 6.85 -8.81
N SER A 55 -2.15 6.65 -10.00
CA SER A 55 -2.42 7.73 -10.92
C SER A 55 -3.53 7.27 -11.86
N SER A 56 -3.91 8.11 -12.81
CA SER A 56 -4.96 7.73 -13.75
C SER A 56 -4.56 6.52 -14.58
N ASP A 57 -3.25 6.30 -14.76
CA ASP A 57 -2.75 5.21 -15.61
C ASP A 57 -2.15 4.07 -14.82
N GLN A 58 -1.96 4.23 -13.52
CA GLN A 58 -1.22 3.24 -12.73
C GLN A 58 -2.05 2.77 -11.56
N ARG A 59 -2.26 1.49 -11.52
CA ARG A 59 -2.99 0.84 -10.44
C ARG A 59 -2.18 -0.34 -9.95
N VAL A 60 -2.10 -0.48 -8.65
CA VAL A 60 -1.37 -1.58 -8.04
C VAL A 60 -2.35 -2.44 -7.28
N TYR A 61 -2.25 -3.74 -7.52
CA TYR A 61 -3.06 -4.71 -6.81
C TYR A 61 -2.15 -5.57 -5.95
N VAL A 62 -2.33 -5.44 -4.62
CA VAL A 62 -1.63 -6.28 -3.67
C VAL A 62 -2.54 -7.47 -3.37
N ILE A 63 -2.09 -8.65 -3.79
CA ILE A 63 -2.89 -9.86 -3.66
C ILE A 63 -3.08 -10.21 -2.19
N ALA A 64 -2.03 -10.08 -1.39
CA ALA A 64 -2.11 -10.36 0.04
C ALA A 64 -1.10 -9.50 0.77
N GLY A 65 -1.56 -8.86 1.82
CA GLY A 65 -0.73 -8.14 2.75
C GLY A 65 -1.18 -8.45 4.16
N ILE A 66 -0.30 -8.24 5.12
CA ILE A 66 -0.62 -8.51 6.51
C ILE A 66 -0.52 -7.21 7.30
N VAL A 67 -1.52 -6.98 8.14
CA VAL A 67 -1.57 -5.78 8.97
C VAL A 67 -0.56 -5.94 10.10
N ARG A 68 0.41 -5.03 10.16
CA ARG A 68 1.46 -5.09 11.16
C ARG A 68 1.21 -4.20 12.36
N TRP A 69 0.51 -3.07 12.13
CA TRP A 69 0.16 -2.20 13.24
C TRP A 69 -1.13 -1.46 12.91
N VAL A 70 -1.80 -1.03 13.96
CA VAL A 70 -3.07 -0.34 13.87
C VAL A 70 -3.02 0.88 14.79
N ARG A 71 -3.45 2.02 14.28
CA ARG A 71 -3.72 3.20 15.07
C ARG A 71 -5.13 3.66 14.74
N VAL A 72 -5.56 4.78 15.32
CA VAL A 72 -6.91 5.23 15.08
C VAL A 72 -7.12 5.41 13.58
N GLU A 73 -7.90 4.52 12.99
CA GLU A 73 -8.27 4.54 11.58
C GLU A 73 -7.09 4.53 10.61
N GLU A 74 -5.89 4.15 11.10
CA GLU A 74 -4.70 4.05 10.27
C GLU A 74 -4.10 2.68 10.43
N TYR A 75 -3.54 2.16 9.33
CA TYR A 75 -3.03 0.80 9.30
C TYR A 75 -1.70 0.76 8.59
N GLY A 76 -0.80 -0.07 9.11
CA GLY A 76 0.43 -0.39 8.42
C GLY A 76 0.35 -1.80 7.90
N LEU A 77 0.59 -1.97 6.61
CA LEU A 77 0.44 -3.26 5.95
C LEU A 77 1.75 -3.63 5.28
N GLU A 78 2.19 -4.86 5.52
CA GLU A 78 3.36 -5.40 4.85
C GLU A 78 2.89 -6.23 3.66
N THR A 79 3.48 -5.97 2.49
CA THR A 79 3.16 -6.71 1.27
C THR A 79 3.73 -8.12 1.38
N LEU A 80 2.86 -9.12 1.20
CA LEU A 80 3.29 -10.51 1.17
C LEU A 80 3.31 -11.04 -0.27
N VAL A 81 2.26 -10.76 -1.03
CA VAL A 81 2.14 -11.25 -2.40
C VAL A 81 1.66 -10.12 -3.29
N ILE A 82 2.41 -9.85 -4.33
CA ILE A 82 2.05 -8.85 -5.33
C ILE A 82 2.46 -9.42 -6.68
N ASP A 83 1.63 -9.22 -7.70
CA ASP A 83 1.99 -9.79 -9.00
C ASP A 83 3.04 -8.92 -9.69
N ASP A 84 3.64 -9.48 -10.75
CA ASP A 84 4.76 -8.84 -11.40
C ASP A 84 4.37 -7.53 -12.05
N GLU A 85 3.20 -7.47 -12.63
CA GLU A 85 2.74 -6.25 -13.28
C GLU A 85 2.54 -5.12 -12.28
N SER A 86 1.90 -5.43 -11.15
CA SER A 86 1.69 -4.43 -10.10
C SER A 86 3.01 -4.01 -9.48
N ARG A 87 3.94 -4.95 -9.31
CA ARG A 87 5.25 -4.61 -8.79
C ARG A 87 5.98 -3.64 -9.72
N ALA A 88 5.90 -3.90 -11.03
CA ALA A 88 6.53 -3.02 -12.00
C ALA A 88 5.91 -1.63 -11.97
N ASP A 89 4.59 -1.55 -11.89
CA ASP A 89 3.92 -0.26 -11.81
C ASP A 89 4.31 0.49 -10.55
N MET A 90 4.40 -0.21 -9.44
CA MET A 90 4.79 0.42 -8.19
C MET A 90 6.22 0.95 -8.27
N GLU A 91 7.12 0.16 -8.84
CA GLU A 91 8.51 0.59 -8.93
C GLU A 91 8.68 1.74 -9.91
N GLU A 92 7.93 1.74 -10.99
CA GLU A 92 7.95 2.86 -11.91
C GLU A 92 7.45 4.14 -11.23
N TYR A 93 6.38 4.01 -10.46
CA TYR A 93 5.85 5.15 -9.72
C TYR A 93 6.86 5.70 -8.74
N LEU A 94 7.55 4.83 -8.02
CA LEU A 94 8.57 5.27 -7.07
C LEU A 94 9.73 5.95 -7.77
N CYS A 95 10.13 5.45 -8.93
CA CYS A 95 11.18 6.09 -9.71
C CYS A 95 10.77 7.48 -10.16
N GLN A 96 9.54 7.63 -10.62
CA GLN A 96 9.05 8.94 -11.04
C GLN A 96 8.96 9.91 -9.89
N ARG A 97 8.80 9.41 -8.66
CA ARG A 97 8.66 10.24 -7.48
C ARG A 97 9.98 10.52 -6.80
N GLY A 98 11.09 10.14 -7.41
CA GLY A 98 12.37 10.54 -6.89
C GLY A 98 13.25 9.44 -6.36
N CYS A 99 12.92 8.17 -6.61
CA CYS A 99 13.77 7.11 -6.10
C CYS A 99 15.16 7.18 -6.74
N GLU A 100 15.25 7.76 -7.92
CA GLU A 100 16.55 7.92 -8.56
C GLU A 100 17.46 8.83 -7.76
N SER A 101 16.89 9.73 -6.96
CA SER A 101 17.71 10.60 -6.13
C SER A 101 18.39 9.82 -5.02
N GLU A 102 18.01 8.61 -4.81
CA GLU A 102 18.68 7.75 -3.85
C GLU A 102 20.05 7.32 -4.33
N GLY A 103 20.17 7.27 -5.62
CA GLY A 103 21.44 6.90 -6.23
C GLY A 103 21.93 5.56 -5.83
#